data_ff1dbf78419b6b5ead5b4316652f9758
#
_entry.id   ff1dbf78419b6b5ead5b4316652f9758
#
_cell.length_a   1.000
_cell.length_b   1.000
_cell.length_c   1.000
_cell.angle_alpha   90.00
_cell.angle_beta   90.00
_cell.angle_gamma   90.00
#
_symmetry.space_group_name_H-M   'P 1'
#
loop_
_entity.id
_entity.type
_entity.pdbx_description
1 polymer ?
#
loop_
_entity_poly.entity_id
_entity_poly.type
_entity_poly.pdbx_seq_one_letter_code
_entity_poly.pdbx_strand_id
1 'polypeptide(L)'
;MKSFLALVGFVIASITTGCGQSHTVWLDDLDLTAMTQGNGVAMKNKSVDGKTLTIGGQTFERGVGTHSVSEIAIQLDGKAVSFTAQVGLDDEIIEHKTSAEFIVIGDGARLWSSGIVKAGDAPKLCSVSLDGVKRLELIVADGGDGPYYDHADWADAKIISKGKKSFPTLKFIATEPYILTPPAPATPRINGASVFGVRPGSPFQYQIAATGDRPMRFAAEGLPAGLEIHPETGLIT
;
A
#
# COMPACT_ATOMS: atom_id res chain seq x y z
N MET A 1 -12.39 77.31 -30.24
CA MET A 1 -12.51 76.24 -29.22
C MET A 1 -12.38 74.95 -29.90
N LYS A 2 -11.23 74.23 -29.74
CA LYS A 2 -10.98 72.89 -30.36
C LYS A 2 -11.17 71.85 -29.24
N SER A 3 -12.20 70.99 -29.38
CA SER A 3 -12.42 69.90 -28.43
C SER A 3 -11.51 68.77 -28.79
N PHE A 4 -10.70 68.32 -27.84
CA PHE A 4 -9.91 67.08 -27.93
C PHE A 4 -10.74 65.95 -27.36
N LEU A 5 -11.03 64.94 -28.22
CA LEU A 5 -11.67 63.71 -27.82
C LEU A 5 -10.56 62.70 -27.47
N ALA A 6 -10.41 62.33 -26.20
CA ALA A 6 -9.49 61.30 -25.76
C ALA A 6 -10.15 59.92 -25.89
N LEU A 7 -9.59 59.06 -26.77
CA LEU A 7 -10.02 57.67 -26.95
C LEU A 7 -9.29 56.83 -25.92
N VAL A 8 -10.01 56.35 -24.88
CA VAL A 8 -9.50 55.39 -23.91
C VAL A 8 -9.67 53.97 -24.49
N GLY A 9 -8.56 53.40 -24.95
CA GLY A 9 -8.54 52.00 -25.41
C GLY A 9 -8.58 51.04 -24.22
N PHE A 10 -9.66 50.26 -24.11
CA PHE A 10 -9.73 49.16 -23.16
C PHE A 10 -9.01 47.95 -23.77
N VAL A 11 -7.85 47.57 -23.19
CA VAL A 11 -7.17 46.29 -23.51
C VAL A 11 -7.86 45.21 -22.70
N ILE A 12 -8.69 44.40 -23.36
CA ILE A 12 -9.23 43.16 -22.77
C ILE A 12 -8.14 42.09 -22.89
N ALA A 13 -7.42 41.81 -21.81
CA ALA A 13 -6.54 40.66 -21.71
C ALA A 13 -7.42 39.40 -21.62
N SER A 14 -7.54 38.69 -22.72
CA SER A 14 -8.17 37.36 -22.72
C SER A 14 -7.27 36.37 -21.99
N ILE A 15 -7.62 36.06 -20.75
CA ILE A 15 -7.00 34.93 -20.01
C ILE A 15 -7.55 33.65 -20.64
N THR A 16 -6.84 33.09 -21.61
CA THR A 16 -7.08 31.70 -22.05
C THR A 16 -6.58 30.78 -20.93
N THR A 17 -7.48 30.36 -20.04
CA THR A 17 -7.24 29.20 -19.19
C THR A 17 -7.09 28.00 -20.13
N GLY A 18 -5.84 27.60 -20.38
CA GLY A 18 -5.53 26.38 -21.11
C GLY A 18 -6.09 25.19 -20.35
N CYS A 19 -7.31 24.76 -20.69
CA CYS A 19 -7.84 23.48 -20.24
C CYS A 19 -6.95 22.39 -20.85
N GLY A 20 -6.00 21.89 -20.10
CA GLY A 20 -5.14 20.81 -20.53
C GLY A 20 -6.01 19.63 -20.97
N GLN A 21 -5.72 19.10 -22.16
CA GLN A 21 -6.47 17.98 -22.74
C GLN A 21 -6.45 16.81 -21.74
N SER A 22 -7.64 16.30 -21.36
CA SER A 22 -7.74 15.12 -20.53
C SER A 22 -7.49 13.86 -21.38
N HIS A 23 -6.81 12.88 -20.76
CA HIS A 23 -6.55 11.58 -21.39
C HIS A 23 -7.02 10.47 -20.46
N THR A 24 -7.53 9.39 -21.08
CA THR A 24 -7.75 8.13 -20.36
C THR A 24 -6.47 7.30 -20.43
N VAL A 25 -5.96 6.92 -19.27
CA VAL A 25 -4.82 6.00 -19.11
C VAL A 25 -5.36 4.73 -18.50
N TRP A 26 -5.32 3.64 -19.26
CA TRP A 26 -5.79 2.35 -18.78
C TRP A 26 -4.70 1.65 -17.95
N LEU A 27 -5.10 0.89 -16.93
CA LEU A 27 -4.16 0.17 -16.07
C LEU A 27 -3.36 -0.88 -16.85
N ASP A 28 -4.03 -1.57 -17.79
CA ASP A 28 -3.42 -2.56 -18.67
C ASP A 28 -2.46 -1.97 -19.72
N ASP A 29 -2.50 -0.65 -19.97
CA ASP A 29 -1.52 0.03 -20.83
C ASP A 29 -0.22 0.36 -20.08
N LEU A 30 -0.22 0.31 -18.73
CA LEU A 30 0.96 0.60 -17.92
C LEU A 30 1.97 -0.57 -17.92
N ASP A 31 3.17 -0.30 -17.44
CA ASP A 31 4.16 -1.34 -17.18
C ASP A 31 3.81 -2.10 -15.90
N LEU A 32 3.34 -3.34 -16.02
CA LEU A 32 2.97 -4.17 -14.88
C LEU A 32 4.14 -4.95 -14.27
N THR A 33 5.36 -4.84 -14.80
CA THR A 33 6.55 -5.55 -14.25
C THR A 33 6.91 -5.10 -12.84
N ALA A 34 6.45 -3.92 -12.44
CA ALA A 34 6.59 -3.41 -11.08
C ALA A 34 5.56 -3.99 -10.09
N MET A 35 4.49 -4.63 -10.58
CA MET A 35 3.46 -5.24 -9.74
C MET A 35 4.01 -6.48 -9.05
N THR A 36 3.84 -6.56 -7.75
CA THR A 36 4.10 -7.78 -6.97
C THR A 36 2.80 -8.51 -6.72
N GLN A 37 2.84 -9.83 -6.64
CA GLN A 37 1.66 -10.64 -6.31
C GLN A 37 2.06 -11.99 -5.70
N GLY A 38 1.10 -12.64 -5.04
CA GLY A 38 1.33 -13.87 -4.28
C GLY A 38 1.65 -15.08 -5.15
N ASN A 39 1.07 -15.16 -6.35
CA ASN A 39 1.30 -16.24 -7.28
C ASN A 39 1.19 -15.76 -8.74
N GLY A 40 1.98 -16.35 -9.65
CA GLY A 40 1.98 -16.03 -11.07
C GLY A 40 2.51 -14.62 -11.38
N VAL A 41 2.01 -14.02 -12.45
CA VAL A 41 2.33 -12.66 -12.90
C VAL A 41 1.04 -11.94 -13.29
N ALA A 42 1.00 -10.63 -13.11
CA ALA A 42 -0.15 -9.82 -13.52
C ALA A 42 -0.38 -9.91 -15.03
N MET A 43 -1.62 -10.15 -15.43
CA MET A 43 -2.01 -10.39 -16.82
C MET A 43 -2.81 -9.22 -17.37
N LYS A 44 -2.41 -8.71 -18.54
CA LYS A 44 -3.14 -7.65 -19.25
C LYS A 44 -4.32 -8.24 -19.99
N ASN A 45 -5.52 -7.70 -19.75
CA ASN A 45 -6.77 -8.06 -20.43
C ASN A 45 -7.13 -9.55 -20.33
N LYS A 46 -6.64 -10.18 -19.29
CA LYS A 46 -6.84 -11.60 -18.98
C LYS A 46 -6.86 -11.80 -17.46
N SER A 47 -7.60 -12.84 -17.01
CA SER A 47 -7.44 -13.35 -15.65
C SER A 47 -6.02 -13.87 -15.41
N VAL A 48 -5.67 -14.15 -14.17
CA VAL A 48 -4.33 -14.66 -13.82
C VAL A 48 -4.02 -15.99 -14.50
N ASP A 49 -5.02 -16.80 -14.82
CA ASP A 49 -4.90 -18.05 -15.58
C ASP A 49 -4.97 -17.85 -17.11
N GLY A 50 -5.02 -16.59 -17.58
CA GLY A 50 -5.01 -16.27 -19.01
C GLY A 50 -6.37 -16.39 -19.71
N LYS A 51 -7.47 -16.53 -18.96
CA LYS A 51 -8.85 -16.53 -19.50
C LYS A 51 -9.40 -15.12 -19.70
N THR A 52 -10.62 -15.00 -20.15
CA THR A 52 -11.35 -13.73 -20.23
C THR A 52 -11.69 -13.26 -18.82
N LEU A 53 -11.42 -11.99 -18.51
CA LEU A 53 -11.82 -11.37 -17.23
C LEU A 53 -13.34 -11.51 -17.06
N THR A 54 -13.77 -12.18 -16.00
CA THR A 54 -15.19 -12.43 -15.73
C THR A 54 -15.48 -12.36 -14.25
N ILE A 55 -16.33 -11.42 -13.83
CA ILE A 55 -16.70 -11.21 -12.43
C ILE A 55 -18.21 -11.30 -12.30
N GLY A 56 -18.72 -12.25 -11.51
CA GLY A 56 -20.14 -12.43 -11.26
C GLY A 56 -20.96 -12.60 -12.53
N GLY A 57 -20.46 -13.33 -13.53
CA GLY A 57 -21.08 -13.56 -14.85
C GLY A 57 -20.90 -12.40 -15.84
N GLN A 58 -20.26 -11.31 -15.47
CA GLN A 58 -20.01 -10.17 -16.35
C GLN A 58 -18.58 -10.22 -16.91
N THR A 59 -18.44 -10.21 -18.24
CA THR A 59 -17.15 -10.21 -18.94
C THR A 59 -16.62 -8.81 -19.20
N PHE A 60 -15.28 -8.67 -19.20
CA PHE A 60 -14.59 -7.42 -19.45
C PHE A 60 -13.49 -7.60 -20.50
N GLU A 61 -13.41 -6.64 -21.43
CA GLU A 61 -12.38 -6.68 -22.50
C GLU A 61 -11.03 -6.15 -22.01
N ARG A 62 -11.05 -5.23 -21.03
CA ARG A 62 -9.86 -4.54 -20.51
C ARG A 62 -9.75 -4.67 -19.01
N GLY A 63 -8.51 -4.74 -18.55
CA GLY A 63 -8.20 -4.78 -17.12
C GLY A 63 -6.93 -5.54 -16.83
N VAL A 64 -6.74 -5.85 -15.56
CA VAL A 64 -5.57 -6.58 -15.06
C VAL A 64 -6.03 -7.67 -14.12
N GLY A 65 -5.78 -8.93 -14.54
CA GLY A 65 -5.91 -10.09 -13.67
C GLY A 65 -4.66 -10.24 -12.80
N THR A 66 -4.86 -10.51 -11.52
CA THR A 66 -3.81 -10.63 -10.52
C THR A 66 -4.19 -11.66 -9.45
N HIS A 67 -3.27 -11.97 -8.55
CA HIS A 67 -3.48 -12.90 -7.44
C HIS A 67 -3.13 -12.23 -6.11
N SER A 68 -3.96 -12.38 -5.08
CA SER A 68 -3.63 -11.84 -3.75
C SER A 68 -2.34 -12.49 -3.18
N VAL A 69 -1.56 -11.85 -2.34
CA VAL A 69 -1.57 -10.42 -2.10
C VAL A 69 -0.89 -9.73 -3.27
N SER A 70 -1.52 -8.72 -3.87
CA SER A 70 -0.89 -7.99 -4.98
C SER A 70 -0.85 -6.49 -4.73
N GLU A 71 0.20 -5.86 -5.24
CA GLU A 71 0.50 -4.46 -4.97
C GLU A 71 1.20 -3.81 -6.15
N ILE A 72 0.75 -2.63 -6.54
CA ILE A 72 1.41 -1.77 -7.51
C ILE A 72 1.29 -0.31 -7.10
N ALA A 73 2.35 0.47 -7.27
CA ALA A 73 2.32 1.91 -7.09
C ALA A 73 2.46 2.62 -8.44
N ILE A 74 1.73 3.73 -8.61
CA ILE A 74 1.69 4.54 -9.83
C ILE A 74 2.03 5.98 -9.47
N GLN A 75 3.07 6.54 -10.13
CA GLN A 75 3.51 7.91 -9.89
C GLN A 75 2.67 8.89 -10.70
N LEU A 76 1.77 9.61 -10.05
CA LEU A 76 0.81 10.53 -10.68
C LEU A 76 1.29 11.98 -10.76
N ASP A 77 2.16 12.41 -9.85
CA ASP A 77 2.68 13.79 -9.75
C ASP A 77 1.59 14.87 -9.69
N GLY A 78 0.42 14.56 -9.13
CA GLY A 78 -0.75 15.45 -9.09
C GLY A 78 -1.38 15.70 -10.47
N LYS A 79 -1.09 14.87 -11.48
CA LYS A 79 -1.59 15.01 -12.86
C LYS A 79 -2.78 14.11 -13.18
N ALA A 80 -3.35 13.44 -12.18
CA ALA A 80 -4.57 12.66 -12.31
C ALA A 80 -5.80 13.41 -11.78
N VAL A 81 -6.98 13.04 -12.28
CA VAL A 81 -8.28 13.58 -11.86
C VAL A 81 -9.05 12.54 -11.07
N SER A 82 -9.13 11.32 -11.59
CA SER A 82 -9.88 10.22 -10.98
C SER A 82 -9.32 8.87 -11.39
N PHE A 83 -9.61 7.86 -10.57
CA PHE A 83 -9.46 6.45 -10.90
C PHE A 83 -10.80 5.76 -10.79
N THR A 84 -11.10 4.88 -11.75
CA THR A 84 -12.29 4.02 -11.75
C THR A 84 -11.91 2.61 -12.15
N ALA A 85 -12.56 1.61 -11.56
CA ALA A 85 -12.45 0.20 -11.92
C ALA A 85 -13.72 -0.56 -11.51
N GLN A 86 -13.98 -1.70 -12.16
CA GLN A 86 -14.82 -2.77 -11.65
C GLN A 86 -13.91 -3.80 -11.00
N VAL A 87 -14.19 -4.19 -9.77
CA VAL A 87 -13.34 -5.13 -9.04
C VAL A 87 -14.10 -6.32 -8.52
N GLY A 88 -13.46 -7.46 -8.48
CA GLY A 88 -14.02 -8.69 -7.94
C GLY A 88 -13.06 -9.87 -8.12
N LEU A 89 -13.44 -11.01 -7.57
CA LEU A 89 -12.78 -12.27 -7.87
C LEU A 89 -13.26 -12.80 -9.22
N ASP A 90 -12.32 -13.34 -10.01
CA ASP A 90 -12.63 -13.91 -11.32
C ASP A 90 -13.46 -15.18 -11.18
N ASP A 91 -14.45 -15.38 -12.07
CA ASP A 91 -15.33 -16.54 -12.05
C ASP A 91 -14.62 -17.86 -12.34
N GLU A 92 -13.35 -17.82 -12.80
CA GLU A 92 -12.55 -19.05 -13.02
C GLU A 92 -12.32 -19.84 -11.72
N ILE A 93 -12.50 -19.19 -10.56
CA ILE A 93 -12.35 -19.80 -9.24
C ILE A 93 -13.69 -19.93 -8.48
N ILE A 94 -14.84 -19.81 -9.17
CA ILE A 94 -16.16 -19.75 -8.52
C ILE A 94 -16.48 -20.97 -7.64
N GLU A 95 -15.87 -22.12 -7.92
CA GLU A 95 -16.03 -23.34 -7.11
C GLU A 95 -15.28 -23.27 -5.77
N HIS A 96 -14.41 -22.27 -5.58
CA HIS A 96 -13.62 -22.08 -4.38
C HIS A 96 -14.27 -21.07 -3.44
N LYS A 97 -14.22 -21.38 -2.14
CA LYS A 97 -14.72 -20.46 -1.11
C LYS A 97 -13.58 -19.54 -0.67
N THR A 98 -13.28 -18.56 -1.50
CA THR A 98 -12.18 -17.62 -1.28
C THR A 98 -12.70 -16.20 -1.24
N SER A 99 -11.93 -15.30 -0.64
CA SER A 99 -12.27 -13.90 -0.50
C SER A 99 -11.07 -12.99 -0.62
N ALA A 100 -11.30 -11.75 -1.08
CA ALA A 100 -10.26 -10.74 -1.20
C ALA A 100 -10.80 -9.35 -0.79
N GLU A 101 -9.92 -8.42 -0.52
CA GLU A 101 -10.25 -7.01 -0.36
C GLU A 101 -9.43 -6.16 -1.33
N PHE A 102 -10.10 -5.32 -2.11
CA PHE A 102 -9.44 -4.34 -2.98
C PHE A 102 -9.32 -3.02 -2.26
N ILE A 103 -8.12 -2.44 -2.27
CA ILE A 103 -7.81 -1.22 -1.53
C ILE A 103 -7.12 -0.23 -2.46
N VAL A 104 -7.56 1.02 -2.41
CA VAL A 104 -6.95 2.15 -3.13
C VAL A 104 -6.40 3.14 -2.12
N ILE A 105 -5.11 3.44 -2.23
CA ILE A 105 -4.39 4.37 -1.37
C ILE A 105 -3.85 5.52 -2.23
N GLY A 106 -3.99 6.76 -1.75
CA GLY A 106 -3.40 7.95 -2.36
C GLY A 106 -2.54 8.67 -1.33
N ASP A 107 -1.24 8.86 -1.64
CA ASP A 107 -0.26 9.52 -0.75
C ASP A 107 -0.27 8.97 0.68
N GLY A 108 -0.44 7.64 0.84
CA GLY A 108 -0.49 6.94 2.13
C GLY A 108 -1.85 6.96 2.83
N ALA A 109 -2.87 7.65 2.30
CA ALA A 109 -4.22 7.65 2.84
C ALA A 109 -5.13 6.68 2.07
N ARG A 110 -5.91 5.85 2.78
CA ARG A 110 -6.92 4.98 2.15
C ARG A 110 -8.03 5.84 1.55
N LEU A 111 -8.16 5.81 0.22
CA LEU A 111 -9.19 6.52 -0.52
C LEU A 111 -10.46 5.68 -0.69
N TRP A 112 -10.30 4.35 -0.82
CA TRP A 112 -11.41 3.44 -1.04
C TRP A 112 -11.04 2.01 -0.63
N SER A 113 -12.06 1.22 -0.31
CA SER A 113 -11.98 -0.23 -0.10
C SER A 113 -13.26 -0.89 -0.58
N SER A 114 -13.13 -2.06 -1.19
CA SER A 114 -14.29 -2.89 -1.55
C SER A 114 -14.98 -3.49 -0.32
N GLY A 115 -14.30 -3.53 0.85
CA GLY A 115 -14.55 -4.52 1.86
C GLY A 115 -14.32 -5.93 1.29
N ILE A 116 -14.68 -6.94 2.05
CA ILE A 116 -14.54 -8.34 1.60
C ILE A 116 -15.45 -8.60 0.40
N VAL A 117 -14.88 -9.15 -0.67
CA VAL A 117 -15.56 -9.70 -1.84
C VAL A 117 -15.29 -11.19 -1.93
N LYS A 118 -16.25 -11.95 -2.40
CA LYS A 118 -16.18 -13.42 -2.49
C LYS A 118 -16.30 -13.88 -3.94
N ALA A 119 -15.81 -15.07 -4.22
CA ALA A 119 -16.03 -15.71 -5.52
C ALA A 119 -17.53 -15.75 -5.85
N GLY A 120 -17.89 -15.31 -7.07
CA GLY A 120 -19.27 -15.22 -7.55
C GLY A 120 -20.04 -13.96 -7.16
N ASP A 121 -19.48 -13.07 -6.34
CA ASP A 121 -20.08 -11.76 -6.09
C ASP A 121 -20.10 -10.91 -7.36
N ALA A 122 -21.13 -10.08 -7.51
CA ALA A 122 -21.18 -9.10 -8.58
C ALA A 122 -20.02 -8.11 -8.50
N PRO A 123 -19.52 -7.59 -9.64
CA PRO A 123 -18.42 -6.63 -9.64
C PRO A 123 -18.77 -5.39 -8.82
N LYS A 124 -17.81 -4.89 -8.04
CA LYS A 124 -17.95 -3.65 -7.25
C LYS A 124 -17.29 -2.49 -7.97
N LEU A 125 -18.01 -1.38 -8.10
CA LEU A 125 -17.46 -0.15 -8.66
C LEU A 125 -16.52 0.53 -7.65
N CYS A 126 -15.27 0.67 -8.03
CA CYS A 126 -14.33 1.60 -7.43
C CYS A 126 -14.37 2.93 -8.18
N SER A 127 -14.56 4.05 -7.47
CA SER A 127 -14.50 5.39 -8.05
C SER A 127 -13.96 6.36 -7.02
N VAL A 128 -12.77 6.94 -7.29
CA VAL A 128 -12.10 7.87 -6.37
C VAL A 128 -11.60 9.10 -7.10
N SER A 129 -11.61 10.25 -6.42
CA SER A 129 -10.92 11.45 -6.86
C SER A 129 -9.42 11.30 -6.63
N LEU A 130 -8.61 11.71 -7.61
CA LEU A 130 -7.15 11.75 -7.52
C LEU A 130 -6.61 13.18 -7.63
N ASP A 131 -7.45 14.19 -7.39
CA ASP A 131 -6.99 15.57 -7.48
C ASP A 131 -5.92 15.87 -6.42
N GLY A 132 -4.74 16.29 -6.87
CA GLY A 132 -3.59 16.53 -6.02
C GLY A 132 -2.78 15.29 -5.61
N VAL A 133 -3.30 14.07 -5.79
CA VAL A 133 -2.60 12.83 -5.43
C VAL A 133 -1.35 12.67 -6.28
N LYS A 134 -0.21 12.43 -5.63
CA LYS A 134 1.08 12.25 -6.27
C LYS A 134 1.41 10.80 -6.53
N ARG A 135 1.01 9.92 -5.60
CA ARG A 135 1.25 8.48 -5.67
C ARG A 135 -0.05 7.73 -5.40
N LEU A 136 -0.43 6.86 -6.32
CA LEU A 136 -1.56 5.93 -6.20
C LEU A 136 -1.03 4.53 -5.95
N GLU A 137 -1.63 3.82 -5.01
CA GLU A 137 -1.33 2.42 -4.71
C GLU A 137 -2.61 1.60 -4.86
N LEU A 138 -2.52 0.51 -5.60
CA LEU A 138 -3.59 -0.46 -5.79
C LEU A 138 -3.17 -1.78 -5.14
N ILE A 139 -3.98 -2.28 -4.21
CA ILE A 139 -3.68 -3.45 -3.40
C ILE A 139 -4.86 -4.42 -3.49
N VAL A 140 -4.57 -5.71 -3.61
CA VAL A 140 -5.50 -6.80 -3.34
C VAL A 140 -4.98 -7.60 -2.16
N ALA A 141 -5.71 -7.56 -1.04
CA ALA A 141 -5.42 -8.36 0.15
C ALA A 141 -6.23 -9.67 0.12
N ASP A 142 -5.83 -10.65 0.91
CA ASP A 142 -6.39 -12.01 0.93
C ASP A 142 -7.77 -12.17 1.61
N GLY A 143 -8.41 -11.08 2.02
CA GLY A 143 -9.71 -11.15 2.69
C GLY A 143 -9.69 -11.77 4.10
N GLY A 144 -8.58 -12.33 4.55
CA GLY A 144 -8.38 -12.90 5.89
C GLY A 144 -8.59 -14.42 5.98
N ASP A 145 -8.79 -15.11 4.86
CA ASP A 145 -8.93 -16.58 4.77
C ASP A 145 -7.71 -17.26 4.10
N GLY A 146 -6.69 -16.47 3.80
CA GLY A 146 -5.45 -16.89 3.14
C GLY A 146 -5.52 -16.74 1.61
N PRO A 147 -4.36 -16.67 0.95
CA PRO A 147 -4.27 -16.26 -0.46
C PRO A 147 -4.55 -17.39 -1.45
N TYR A 148 -5.18 -18.47 -1.05
CA TYR A 148 -5.43 -19.63 -1.94
C TYR A 148 -6.60 -19.36 -2.88
N TYR A 149 -6.35 -19.46 -4.19
CA TYR A 149 -7.34 -19.23 -5.25
C TYR A 149 -7.89 -17.80 -5.32
N ASP A 150 -7.15 -16.81 -4.83
CA ASP A 150 -7.58 -15.41 -4.87
C ASP A 150 -7.28 -14.76 -6.23
N HIS A 151 -7.87 -15.31 -7.30
CA HIS A 151 -7.76 -14.74 -8.63
C HIS A 151 -8.64 -13.50 -8.70
N ALA A 152 -8.03 -12.35 -8.83
CA ALA A 152 -8.65 -11.04 -8.64
C ALA A 152 -8.48 -10.14 -9.86
N ASP A 153 -9.51 -9.38 -10.20
CA ASP A 153 -9.49 -8.53 -11.37
C ASP A 153 -9.71 -7.06 -11.03
N TRP A 154 -8.84 -6.21 -11.58
CA TRP A 154 -9.07 -4.79 -11.78
C TRP A 154 -9.62 -4.59 -13.19
N ALA A 155 -10.91 -4.85 -13.42
CA ALA A 155 -11.57 -4.76 -14.71
C ALA A 155 -11.96 -3.30 -15.04
N ASP A 156 -11.90 -2.91 -16.31
CA ASP A 156 -12.15 -1.55 -16.79
C ASP A 156 -11.41 -0.45 -16.01
N ALA A 157 -10.24 -0.79 -15.47
CA ALA A 157 -9.45 0.06 -14.61
C ALA A 157 -8.77 1.18 -15.40
N LYS A 158 -9.07 2.44 -15.05
CA LYS A 158 -8.56 3.62 -15.77
C LYS A 158 -8.36 4.83 -14.88
N ILE A 159 -7.38 5.63 -15.25
CA ILE A 159 -7.06 6.93 -14.67
C ILE A 159 -7.42 8.02 -15.69
N ILE A 160 -8.19 9.01 -15.28
CA ILE A 160 -8.36 10.25 -16.05
C ILE A 160 -7.22 11.19 -15.67
N SER A 161 -6.43 11.62 -16.66
CA SER A 161 -5.25 12.44 -16.45
C SER A 161 -5.40 13.87 -16.98
N LYS A 162 -4.62 14.79 -16.41
CA LYS A 162 -4.44 16.18 -16.88
C LYS A 162 -3.21 16.23 -17.80
N GLY A 163 -3.39 15.97 -19.11
CA GLY A 163 -2.33 16.10 -20.11
C GLY A 163 -1.28 14.97 -20.17
N LYS A 164 -1.36 13.96 -19.31
CA LYS A 164 -0.47 12.78 -19.35
C LYS A 164 -1.13 11.64 -20.10
N LYS A 165 -0.37 10.97 -20.99
CA LYS A 165 -0.82 9.80 -21.73
C LYS A 165 -0.43 8.48 -21.10
N SER A 166 0.46 8.50 -20.10
CA SER A 166 0.90 7.36 -19.31
C SER A 166 1.50 7.83 -18.01
N PHE A 167 1.63 6.91 -17.04
CA PHE A 167 2.24 7.14 -15.74
C PHE A 167 3.29 6.05 -15.47
N PRO A 168 4.45 6.41 -14.86
CA PRO A 168 5.41 5.43 -14.39
C PRO A 168 4.81 4.56 -13.27
N THR A 169 5.13 3.29 -13.30
CA THR A 169 4.84 2.35 -12.21
C THR A 169 6.09 2.11 -11.38
N LEU A 170 5.90 1.88 -10.11
CA LEU A 170 6.96 1.66 -9.13
C LEU A 170 6.65 0.37 -8.37
N LYS A 171 7.69 -0.36 -7.98
CA LYS A 171 7.50 -1.43 -7.00
C LYS A 171 6.92 -0.85 -5.73
N PHE A 172 5.92 -1.51 -5.19
CA PHE A 172 5.40 -1.17 -3.88
C PHE A 172 6.53 -1.40 -2.86
N ILE A 173 6.85 -0.37 -2.11
CA ILE A 173 7.73 -0.47 -0.95
C ILE A 173 6.85 -0.03 0.20
N ALA A 174 6.49 -0.96 1.08
CA ALA A 174 5.79 -0.62 2.31
C ALA A 174 6.59 0.46 3.04
N THR A 175 6.01 1.64 3.19
CA THR A 175 6.66 2.81 3.81
C THR A 175 6.77 2.66 5.33
N GLU A 176 5.94 1.78 5.89
CA GLU A 176 5.97 1.44 7.31
C GLU A 176 6.36 -0.03 7.47
N PRO A 177 7.38 -0.33 8.26
CA PRO A 177 7.62 -1.72 8.64
C PRO A 177 6.37 -2.22 9.38
N TYR A 178 5.86 -3.38 8.99
CA TYR A 178 4.73 -4.00 9.68
C TYR A 178 5.15 -4.31 11.13
N ILE A 179 4.70 -3.47 12.06
CA ILE A 179 4.98 -3.64 13.49
C ILE A 179 3.95 -4.63 14.04
N LEU A 180 4.34 -5.90 14.16
CA LEU A 180 3.52 -6.98 14.73
C LEU A 180 3.19 -6.76 16.20
N THR A 181 3.97 -5.94 16.90
CA THR A 181 3.79 -5.67 18.33
C THR A 181 3.67 -4.17 18.56
N PRO A 182 2.82 -3.73 19.49
CA PRO A 182 2.80 -2.33 19.86
C PRO A 182 4.20 -1.88 20.33
N PRO A 183 4.56 -0.60 20.15
CA PRO A 183 5.82 -0.09 20.65
C PRO A 183 5.97 -0.37 22.14
N ALA A 184 7.18 -0.71 22.56
CA ALA A 184 7.45 -0.95 23.98
C ALA A 184 7.11 0.31 24.80
N PRO A 185 6.51 0.16 25.99
CA PRO A 185 6.27 1.29 26.87
C PRO A 185 7.56 2.07 27.15
N ALA A 186 7.45 3.40 27.27
CA ALA A 186 8.58 4.26 27.65
C ALA A 186 9.21 3.88 29.00
N THR A 187 8.38 3.38 29.90
CA THR A 187 8.83 2.92 31.24
C THR A 187 9.73 1.70 31.12
N PRO A 188 10.94 1.71 31.72
CA PRO A 188 11.83 0.57 31.69
C PRO A 188 11.19 -0.69 32.27
N ARG A 189 11.36 -1.81 31.57
CA ARG A 189 10.88 -3.12 32.00
C ARG A 189 11.90 -4.20 31.66
N ILE A 190 12.21 -5.05 32.65
CA ILE A 190 13.03 -6.26 32.43
C ILE A 190 12.13 -7.36 31.87
N ASN A 191 12.55 -7.94 30.75
CA ASN A 191 11.83 -9.02 30.04
C ASN A 191 12.63 -10.34 30.03
N GLY A 192 13.75 -10.39 30.76
CA GLY A 192 14.61 -11.56 30.85
C GLY A 192 14.06 -12.67 31.74
N ALA A 193 14.83 -13.76 31.84
CA ALA A 193 14.49 -14.89 32.70
C ALA A 193 14.51 -14.46 34.18
N SER A 194 13.57 -14.98 34.96
CA SER A 194 13.51 -14.76 36.41
C SER A 194 14.61 -15.51 37.17
N VAL A 195 15.17 -16.56 36.56
CA VAL A 195 16.28 -17.36 37.13
C VAL A 195 17.25 -17.67 36.03
N PHE A 196 18.53 -17.44 36.29
CA PHE A 196 19.60 -17.78 35.38
C PHE A 196 20.75 -18.39 36.15
N GLY A 197 21.41 -19.39 35.60
CA GLY A 197 22.53 -20.08 36.23
C GLY A 197 23.43 -20.76 35.21
N VAL A 198 24.65 -21.01 35.62
CA VAL A 198 25.65 -21.77 34.87
C VAL A 198 26.13 -22.97 35.68
N ARG A 199 26.75 -23.95 35.00
CA ARG A 199 27.37 -25.09 35.71
C ARG A 199 28.53 -24.61 36.59
N PRO A 200 28.74 -25.21 37.77
CA PRO A 200 29.90 -24.90 38.60
C PRO A 200 31.21 -24.98 37.80
N GLY A 201 32.04 -23.96 37.95
CA GLY A 201 33.31 -23.86 37.23
C GLY A 201 33.22 -23.27 35.80
N SER A 202 32.05 -22.96 35.32
CA SER A 202 31.85 -22.24 34.05
C SER A 202 31.84 -20.73 34.26
N PRO A 203 32.38 -19.92 33.35
CA PRO A 203 32.25 -18.45 33.42
C PRO A 203 30.79 -18.04 33.44
N PHE A 204 30.45 -17.11 34.34
CA PHE A 204 29.12 -16.53 34.40
C PHE A 204 29.05 -15.30 33.48
N GLN A 205 28.06 -15.27 32.63
CA GLN A 205 27.75 -14.09 31.80
C GLN A 205 26.23 -14.04 31.56
N TYR A 206 25.61 -12.94 31.94
CA TYR A 206 24.18 -12.73 31.75
C TYR A 206 23.89 -11.31 31.26
N GLN A 207 23.23 -11.20 30.08
CA GLN A 207 22.77 -9.93 29.53
C GLN A 207 21.32 -9.70 29.95
N ILE A 208 21.07 -8.63 30.71
CA ILE A 208 19.69 -8.24 31.05
C ILE A 208 18.95 -7.77 29.80
N ALA A 209 17.90 -8.49 29.42
CA ALA A 209 16.99 -8.06 28.38
C ALA A 209 15.99 -7.05 28.96
N ALA A 210 15.98 -5.82 28.44
CA ALA A 210 15.06 -4.79 28.89
C ALA A 210 14.54 -3.94 27.74
N THR A 211 13.29 -3.48 27.89
CA THR A 211 12.63 -2.50 27.01
C THR A 211 12.37 -1.21 27.78
N GLY A 212 12.26 -0.08 27.06
CA GLY A 212 12.05 1.25 27.61
C GLY A 212 12.76 2.31 26.77
N ASP A 213 12.51 3.58 27.07
CA ASP A 213 13.21 4.70 26.42
C ASP A 213 14.70 4.68 26.74
N ARG A 214 15.54 5.00 25.78
CA ARG A 214 17.00 5.05 25.97
C ARG A 214 17.48 6.51 26.10
N PRO A 215 18.55 6.75 26.91
CA PRO A 215 19.44 5.78 27.57
C PRO A 215 18.85 5.18 28.84
N MET A 216 19.00 3.87 29.04
CA MET A 216 18.67 3.16 30.26
C MET A 216 19.93 2.93 31.12
N ARG A 217 19.76 2.88 32.44
CA ARG A 217 20.79 2.47 33.38
C ARG A 217 20.35 1.24 34.16
N PHE A 218 21.30 0.36 34.41
CA PHE A 218 21.09 -0.91 35.11
C PHE A 218 21.78 -0.89 36.46
N ALA A 219 21.13 -1.43 37.46
CA ALA A 219 21.68 -1.67 38.79
C ALA A 219 21.19 -3.04 39.26
N ALA A 220 21.97 -3.67 40.11
CA ALA A 220 21.62 -4.93 40.78
C ALA A 220 21.99 -4.86 42.26
N GLU A 221 21.14 -5.46 43.09
CA GLU A 221 21.39 -5.62 44.53
C GLU A 221 21.55 -7.10 44.83
N GLY A 222 22.42 -7.42 45.80
CA GLY A 222 22.63 -8.78 46.32
C GLY A 222 23.29 -9.73 45.30
N LEU A 223 24.11 -9.22 44.37
CA LEU A 223 24.89 -10.07 43.49
C LEU A 223 25.85 -10.97 44.32
N PRO A 224 26.02 -12.25 43.92
CA PRO A 224 27.04 -13.11 44.51
C PRO A 224 28.44 -12.49 44.44
N ALA A 225 29.30 -12.84 45.38
CA ALA A 225 30.66 -12.35 45.40
C ALA A 225 31.41 -12.68 44.12
N GLY A 226 32.05 -11.67 43.52
CA GLY A 226 32.78 -11.79 42.26
C GLY A 226 31.97 -11.49 41.00
N LEU A 227 30.65 -11.17 41.12
CA LEU A 227 29.85 -10.70 39.97
C LEU A 227 29.62 -9.19 40.04
N GLU A 228 29.74 -8.55 38.88
CA GLU A 228 29.51 -7.11 38.71
C GLU A 228 28.57 -6.86 37.55
N ILE A 229 27.81 -5.78 37.64
CA ILE A 229 26.92 -5.32 36.56
C ILE A 229 27.50 -4.10 35.86
N HIS A 230 27.51 -4.13 34.54
CA HIS A 230 27.84 -2.95 33.76
C HIS A 230 26.59 -2.02 33.65
N PRO A 231 26.67 -0.77 34.17
CA PRO A 231 25.50 0.08 34.39
C PRO A 231 24.86 0.59 33.10
N GLU A 232 25.55 0.60 31.97
CA GLU A 232 25.00 1.09 30.69
C GLU A 232 24.51 -0.04 29.81
N THR A 233 25.12 -1.20 29.88
CA THR A 233 24.76 -2.34 29.01
C THR A 233 23.86 -3.36 29.71
N GLY A 234 23.88 -3.43 31.06
CA GLY A 234 23.17 -4.45 31.82
C GLY A 234 23.81 -5.85 31.73
N LEU A 235 25.08 -5.92 31.34
CA LEU A 235 25.83 -7.16 31.34
C LEU A 235 26.33 -7.47 32.77
N ILE A 236 26.07 -8.69 33.24
CA ILE A 236 26.58 -9.23 34.51
C ILE A 236 27.66 -10.26 34.19
N THR A 237 28.83 -10.08 34.74
CA THR A 237 29.99 -10.99 34.60
C THR A 237 30.70 -11.17 35.89
#